data_702c86fd6f2ea8833798c59045e5b90e
#
_entry.id   702c86fd6f2ea8833798c59045e5b90e
#
_cell.length_a   1.000
_cell.length_b   1.000
_cell.length_c   1.000
_cell.angle_alpha   90.00
_cell.angle_beta   90.00
_cell.angle_gamma   90.00
#
_symmetry.space_group_name_H-M   'P 1'
#
loop_
_entity.id
_entity.type
_entity.pdbx_description
1 polymer ?
#
loop_
_entity_poly.entity_id
_entity_poly.type
_entity_poly.pdbx_seq_one_letter_code
_entity_poly.pdbx_strand_id
1 'polypeptide(L)'
;MTIAAMDVVALVIFLGVIILAFVRKINVGILAVAAGVIAVRLFGMTDKDLIGGFSSSMFVTLVGITLLFATINATGALDLLARKIIALAGNKVWVIPIVIYIAGFVIAGVGPGAVPALAIIPALGVTIALEVGYNPVMLALIGECGLMAGRMTPITPEAAIITAAAAESGLGDVMPTILVCQTLVTIVFSVVLFFIFKGYRVKAPE
;
A
#
# COMPACT_ATOMS: atom_id res chain seq x y z
N MET A 1 -11.86 37.04 3.24
CA MET A 1 -10.57 36.44 3.66
C MET A 1 -9.61 36.53 2.51
N THR A 2 -8.34 36.78 2.76
CA THR A 2 -7.28 36.69 1.73
C THR A 2 -7.09 35.21 1.35
N ILE A 3 -6.68 34.91 0.11
CA ILE A 3 -6.45 33.52 -0.38
C ILE A 3 -5.55 32.77 0.60
N ALA A 4 -4.45 33.36 1.05
CA ALA A 4 -3.55 32.76 2.03
C ALA A 4 -4.22 32.41 3.38
N ALA A 5 -5.21 33.18 3.82
CA ALA A 5 -5.95 32.89 5.05
C ALA A 5 -6.93 31.71 4.86
N MET A 6 -7.50 31.56 3.67
CA MET A 6 -8.37 30.42 3.35
C MET A 6 -7.57 29.12 3.30
N ASP A 7 -6.40 29.16 2.72
CA ASP A 7 -5.50 28.00 2.64
C ASP A 7 -5.06 27.52 4.03
N VAL A 8 -4.71 28.47 4.92
CA VAL A 8 -4.36 28.13 6.31
C VAL A 8 -5.53 27.50 7.06
N VAL A 9 -6.75 28.06 6.92
CA VAL A 9 -7.93 27.49 7.57
C VAL A 9 -8.25 26.11 7.02
N ALA A 10 -8.15 25.90 5.69
CA ALA A 10 -8.33 24.60 5.07
C ALA A 10 -7.32 23.58 5.60
N LEU A 11 -6.05 23.96 5.72
CA LEU A 11 -5.00 23.11 6.30
C LEU A 11 -5.30 22.75 7.76
N VAL A 12 -5.74 23.71 8.57
CA VAL A 12 -6.11 23.46 9.98
C VAL A 12 -7.29 22.49 10.08
N ILE A 13 -8.31 22.65 9.24
CA ILE A 13 -9.45 21.73 9.18
C ILE A 13 -8.98 20.34 8.79
N PHE A 14 -8.15 20.22 7.76
CA PHE A 14 -7.58 18.95 7.30
C PHE A 14 -6.80 18.24 8.39
N LEU A 15 -5.87 18.92 9.05
CA LEU A 15 -5.09 18.34 10.16
C LEU A 15 -5.99 17.99 11.35
N GLY A 16 -6.99 18.82 11.66
CA GLY A 16 -7.97 18.57 12.70
C GLY A 16 -8.79 17.30 12.45
N VAL A 17 -9.20 17.07 11.19
CA VAL A 17 -9.90 15.85 10.77
C VAL A 17 -9.02 14.62 11.01
N ILE A 18 -7.77 14.67 10.60
CA ILE A 18 -6.82 13.56 10.79
C ILE A 18 -6.64 13.27 12.29
N ILE A 19 -6.30 14.28 13.08
CA ILE A 19 -6.07 14.13 14.52
C ILE A 19 -7.32 13.57 15.21
N LEU A 20 -8.49 14.14 14.92
CA LEU A 20 -9.75 13.71 15.52
C LEU A 20 -10.10 12.26 15.14
N ALA A 21 -9.86 11.87 13.87
CA ALA A 21 -10.09 10.52 13.41
C ALA A 21 -9.23 9.50 14.19
N PHE A 22 -7.94 9.81 14.38
CA PHE A 22 -7.02 8.95 15.13
C PHE A 22 -7.39 8.87 16.62
N VAL A 23 -7.64 10.02 17.26
CA VAL A 23 -7.95 10.06 18.72
C VAL A 23 -9.28 9.38 19.03
N ARG A 24 -10.29 9.58 18.20
CA ARG A 24 -11.64 9.05 18.42
C ARG A 24 -11.90 7.73 17.71
N LYS A 25 -10.95 7.22 16.92
CA LYS A 25 -11.08 6.00 16.10
C LYS A 25 -12.30 6.04 15.17
N ILE A 26 -12.60 7.21 14.63
CA ILE A 26 -13.69 7.44 13.69
C ILE A 26 -13.15 7.27 12.27
N ASN A 27 -14.01 6.81 11.34
CA ASN A 27 -13.63 6.72 9.93
C ASN A 27 -13.28 8.11 9.37
N VAL A 28 -12.05 8.24 8.87
CA VAL A 28 -11.49 9.50 8.37
C VAL A 28 -12.33 10.07 7.21
N GLY A 29 -12.84 9.19 6.32
CA GLY A 29 -13.62 9.64 5.17
C GLY A 29 -14.97 10.28 5.58
N ILE A 30 -15.67 9.68 6.52
CA ILE A 30 -16.93 10.25 7.05
C ILE A 30 -16.65 11.60 7.71
N LEU A 31 -15.60 11.68 8.51
CA LEU A 31 -15.23 12.91 9.19
C LEU A 31 -14.78 14.01 8.20
N ALA A 32 -14.07 13.62 7.13
CA ALA A 32 -13.65 14.54 6.08
C ALA A 32 -14.87 15.14 5.31
N VAL A 33 -15.87 14.30 4.98
CA VAL A 33 -17.10 14.78 4.34
C VAL A 33 -17.85 15.76 5.26
N ALA A 34 -17.99 15.42 6.55
CA ALA A 34 -18.63 16.30 7.51
C ALA A 34 -17.90 17.65 7.67
N ALA A 35 -16.57 17.59 7.75
CA ALA A 35 -15.71 18.80 7.80
C ALA A 35 -15.80 19.61 6.50
N GLY A 36 -15.89 18.95 5.35
CA GLY A 36 -16.09 19.59 4.05
C GLY A 36 -17.40 20.39 3.98
N VAL A 37 -18.50 19.83 4.48
CA VAL A 37 -19.78 20.56 4.57
C VAL A 37 -19.64 21.82 5.43
N ILE A 38 -18.94 21.74 6.54
CA ILE A 38 -18.68 22.90 7.41
C ILE A 38 -17.80 23.93 6.70
N ALA A 39 -16.71 23.48 6.07
CA ALA A 39 -15.76 24.34 5.37
C ALA A 39 -16.42 25.11 4.22
N VAL A 40 -17.28 24.48 3.42
CA VAL A 40 -18.03 25.13 2.35
C VAL A 40 -18.88 26.30 2.88
N ARG A 41 -19.53 26.12 4.03
CA ARG A 41 -20.31 27.20 4.68
C ARG A 41 -19.41 28.33 5.21
N LEU A 42 -18.28 27.99 5.79
CA LEU A 42 -17.30 28.98 6.30
C LEU A 42 -16.68 29.81 5.18
N PHE A 43 -16.44 29.21 4.02
CA PHE A 43 -15.82 29.88 2.88
C PHE A 43 -16.85 30.56 1.95
N GLY A 44 -18.15 30.45 2.24
CA GLY A 44 -19.21 31.03 1.41
C GLY A 44 -19.35 30.32 0.04
N MET A 45 -18.89 29.09 -0.06
CA MET A 45 -19.01 28.23 -1.25
C MET A 45 -20.37 27.55 -1.30
N THR A 46 -20.70 26.93 -2.41
CA THR A 46 -21.97 26.23 -2.63
C THR A 46 -21.81 24.72 -2.43
N ASP A 47 -22.92 24.01 -2.22
CA ASP A 47 -22.92 22.54 -2.16
C ASP A 47 -22.45 21.91 -3.49
N LYS A 48 -22.63 22.62 -4.62
CA LYS A 48 -22.09 22.20 -5.92
C LYS A 48 -20.57 22.18 -5.95
N ASP A 49 -19.93 23.14 -5.28
CA ASP A 49 -18.46 23.20 -5.19
C ASP A 49 -17.93 22.03 -4.37
N LEU A 50 -18.62 21.66 -3.28
CA LEU A 50 -18.27 20.48 -2.49
C LEU A 50 -18.39 19.18 -3.31
N ILE A 51 -19.51 19.02 -4.02
CA ILE A 51 -19.75 17.85 -4.88
C ILE A 51 -18.75 17.81 -6.05
N GLY A 52 -18.45 18.98 -6.63
CA GLY A 52 -17.46 19.11 -7.70
C GLY A 52 -16.03 18.76 -7.28
N GLY A 53 -15.69 19.01 -6.02
CA GLY A 53 -14.40 18.59 -5.43
C GLY A 53 -14.31 17.09 -5.14
N PHE A 54 -15.43 16.34 -5.22
CA PHE A 54 -15.44 14.90 -5.01
C PHE A 54 -15.23 14.17 -6.32
N SER A 55 -14.09 13.47 -6.45
CA SER A 55 -13.80 12.66 -7.64
C SER A 55 -14.63 11.37 -7.64
N SER A 56 -15.83 11.44 -8.24
CA SER A 56 -16.74 10.29 -8.36
C SER A 56 -16.09 9.13 -9.15
N SER A 57 -15.31 9.43 -10.17
CA SER A 57 -14.61 8.42 -10.97
C SER A 57 -13.59 7.65 -10.14
N MET A 58 -12.76 8.37 -9.37
CA MET A 58 -11.79 7.76 -8.46
C MET A 58 -12.50 6.92 -7.39
N PHE A 59 -13.58 7.44 -6.80
CA PHE A 59 -14.36 6.71 -5.80
C PHE A 59 -14.90 5.38 -6.33
N VAL A 60 -15.56 5.39 -7.49
CA VAL A 60 -16.11 4.18 -8.12
C VAL A 60 -14.99 3.17 -8.45
N THR A 61 -13.86 3.64 -8.99
CA THR A 61 -12.71 2.79 -9.28
C THR A 61 -12.17 2.13 -8.00
N LEU A 62 -11.92 2.92 -6.96
CA LEU A 62 -11.38 2.39 -5.69
C LEU A 62 -12.33 1.41 -5.02
N VAL A 63 -13.63 1.73 -4.97
CA VAL A 63 -14.64 0.83 -4.42
C VAL A 63 -14.73 -0.46 -5.23
N GLY A 64 -14.75 -0.38 -6.55
CA GLY A 64 -14.81 -1.54 -7.44
C GLY A 64 -13.61 -2.47 -7.26
N ILE A 65 -12.39 -1.93 -7.29
CA ILE A 65 -11.16 -2.69 -7.08
C ILE A 65 -11.17 -3.31 -5.66
N THR A 66 -11.49 -2.52 -4.64
CA THR A 66 -11.50 -3.00 -3.25
C THR A 66 -12.50 -4.13 -3.04
N LEU A 67 -13.72 -4.03 -3.57
CA LEU A 67 -14.75 -5.07 -3.47
C LEU A 67 -14.32 -6.36 -4.20
N LEU A 68 -13.77 -6.24 -5.42
CA LEU A 68 -13.28 -7.38 -6.18
C LEU A 68 -12.22 -8.14 -5.38
N PHE A 69 -11.19 -7.43 -4.91
CA PHE A 69 -10.09 -8.08 -4.21
C PHE A 69 -10.44 -8.50 -2.77
N ALA A 70 -11.36 -7.82 -2.10
CA ALA A 70 -11.91 -8.31 -0.84
C ALA A 70 -12.61 -9.66 -1.01
N THR A 71 -13.37 -9.83 -2.11
CA THR A 71 -14.00 -11.10 -2.45
C THR A 71 -12.97 -12.18 -2.76
N ILE A 72 -11.95 -11.88 -3.58
CA ILE A 72 -10.87 -12.81 -3.89
C ILE A 72 -10.10 -13.21 -2.60
N ASN A 73 -9.81 -12.25 -1.73
CA ASN A 73 -9.14 -12.52 -0.47
C ASN A 73 -9.97 -13.42 0.46
N ALA A 74 -11.29 -13.20 0.52
CA ALA A 74 -12.21 -14.02 1.32
C ALA A 74 -12.27 -15.49 0.86
N THR A 75 -11.92 -15.78 -0.40
CA THR A 75 -11.80 -17.17 -0.90
C THR A 75 -10.49 -17.86 -0.51
N GLY A 76 -9.53 -17.15 0.08
CA GLY A 76 -8.19 -17.65 0.37
C GLY A 76 -7.27 -17.77 -0.86
N ALA A 77 -7.71 -17.30 -2.03
CA ALA A 77 -6.94 -17.43 -3.28
C ALA A 77 -5.60 -16.71 -3.22
N LEU A 78 -5.53 -15.52 -2.57
CA LEU A 78 -4.28 -14.79 -2.41
C LEU A 78 -3.29 -15.51 -1.51
N ASP A 79 -3.75 -16.11 -0.40
CA ASP A 79 -2.92 -16.92 0.49
C ASP A 79 -2.38 -18.16 -0.24
N LEU A 80 -3.23 -18.85 -1.00
CA LEU A 80 -2.83 -19.99 -1.82
C LEU A 80 -1.77 -19.59 -2.87
N LEU A 81 -1.96 -18.44 -3.54
CA LEU A 81 -0.99 -17.93 -4.52
C LEU A 81 0.35 -17.63 -3.85
N ALA A 82 0.36 -16.97 -2.71
CA ALA A 82 1.56 -16.68 -1.96
C ALA A 82 2.31 -17.96 -1.57
N ARG A 83 1.61 -18.95 -1.01
CA ARG A 83 2.20 -20.26 -0.65
C ARG A 83 2.77 -21.00 -1.87
N LYS A 84 2.10 -20.96 -3.02
CA LYS A 84 2.62 -21.57 -4.26
C LYS A 84 3.88 -20.88 -4.75
N ILE A 85 3.94 -19.53 -4.71
CA ILE A 85 5.15 -18.81 -5.09
C ILE A 85 6.31 -19.18 -4.15
N ILE A 86 6.06 -19.24 -2.84
CA ILE A 86 7.09 -19.60 -1.86
C ILE A 86 7.56 -21.04 -2.05
N ALA A 87 6.66 -21.96 -2.40
CA ALA A 87 7.01 -23.35 -2.70
C ALA A 87 8.01 -23.50 -3.88
N LEU A 88 8.13 -22.48 -4.75
CA LEU A 88 9.14 -22.47 -5.82
C LEU A 88 10.59 -22.43 -5.29
N ALA A 89 10.79 -22.00 -4.04
CA ALA A 89 12.11 -22.05 -3.41
C ALA A 89 12.63 -23.48 -3.24
N GLY A 90 11.75 -24.47 -3.15
CA GLY A 90 12.10 -25.86 -2.88
C GLY A 90 12.97 -25.96 -1.63
N ASN A 91 14.01 -26.79 -1.69
CA ASN A 91 14.94 -26.99 -0.57
C ASN A 91 16.11 -25.97 -0.53
N LYS A 92 16.06 -24.93 -1.38
CA LYS A 92 17.16 -23.95 -1.47
C LYS A 92 16.92 -22.80 -0.51
N VAL A 93 17.41 -22.91 0.71
CA VAL A 93 17.21 -21.90 1.78
C VAL A 93 17.66 -20.51 1.35
N TRP A 94 18.78 -20.38 0.64
CA TRP A 94 19.31 -19.08 0.19
C TRP A 94 18.40 -18.32 -0.80
N VAL A 95 17.47 -19.02 -1.46
CA VAL A 95 16.51 -18.44 -2.42
C VAL A 95 15.30 -17.85 -1.68
N ILE A 96 15.02 -18.27 -0.46
CA ILE A 96 13.81 -17.89 0.29
C ILE A 96 13.63 -16.37 0.44
N PRO A 97 14.67 -15.57 0.77
CA PRO A 97 14.51 -14.10 0.82
C PRO A 97 14.09 -13.49 -0.51
N ILE A 98 14.56 -14.04 -1.63
CA ILE A 98 14.19 -13.59 -2.97
C ILE A 98 12.74 -13.95 -3.26
N VAL A 99 12.36 -15.19 -2.95
CA VAL A 99 11.02 -15.68 -3.24
C VAL A 99 9.95 -15.00 -2.38
N ILE A 100 10.24 -14.69 -1.11
CA ILE A 100 9.30 -13.93 -0.27
C ILE A 100 9.13 -12.49 -0.76
N TYR A 101 10.20 -11.85 -1.27
CA TYR A 101 10.12 -10.56 -1.93
C TYR A 101 9.22 -10.63 -3.17
N ILE A 102 9.42 -11.63 -4.03
CA ILE A 102 8.61 -11.85 -5.24
C ILE A 102 7.16 -12.13 -4.86
N ALA A 103 6.92 -12.93 -3.83
CA ALA A 103 5.57 -13.20 -3.34
C ALA A 103 4.87 -11.91 -2.90
N GLY A 104 5.55 -11.06 -2.12
CA GLY A 104 5.05 -9.74 -1.74
C GLY A 104 4.73 -8.87 -2.94
N PHE A 105 5.66 -8.80 -3.90
CA PHE A 105 5.48 -8.04 -5.14
C PHE A 105 4.27 -8.51 -5.94
N VAL A 106 4.15 -9.82 -6.17
CA VAL A 106 3.06 -10.38 -6.97
C VAL A 106 1.71 -10.23 -6.26
N ILE A 107 1.63 -10.57 -4.97
CA ILE A 107 0.37 -10.50 -4.22
C ILE A 107 -0.17 -9.08 -4.16
N ALA A 108 0.66 -8.08 -3.91
CA ALA A 108 0.22 -6.69 -3.92
C ALA A 108 -0.04 -6.18 -5.34
N GLY A 109 0.79 -6.60 -6.29
CA GLY A 109 0.82 -6.07 -7.66
C GLY A 109 -0.23 -6.63 -8.60
N VAL A 110 -0.85 -7.78 -8.29
CA VAL A 110 -1.92 -8.36 -9.13
C VAL A 110 -3.24 -7.59 -9.00
N GLY A 111 -3.29 -6.60 -8.11
CA GLY A 111 -4.41 -5.68 -8.02
C GLY A 111 -4.95 -5.37 -6.63
N PRO A 112 -4.80 -6.22 -5.59
CA PRO A 112 -5.35 -5.90 -4.27
C PRO A 112 -4.65 -4.71 -3.58
N GLY A 113 -3.45 -4.36 -4.03
CA GLY A 113 -2.65 -3.33 -3.39
C GLY A 113 -2.07 -3.76 -2.04
N ALA A 114 -1.71 -2.77 -1.23
CA ALA A 114 -1.01 -3.02 0.04
C ALA A 114 -1.87 -3.70 1.10
N VAL A 115 -3.12 -3.28 1.27
CA VAL A 115 -3.91 -3.63 2.47
C VAL A 115 -4.13 -5.15 2.66
N PRO A 116 -4.61 -5.92 1.67
CA PRO A 116 -4.72 -7.37 1.82
C PRO A 116 -3.36 -8.06 1.91
N ALA A 117 -2.37 -7.58 1.16
CA ALA A 117 -1.04 -8.17 1.14
C ALA A 117 -0.31 -8.04 2.49
N LEU A 118 -0.52 -6.92 3.22
CA LEU A 118 0.01 -6.69 4.58
C LEU A 118 -0.46 -7.73 5.61
N ALA A 119 -1.64 -8.29 5.44
CA ALA A 119 -2.13 -9.34 6.33
C ALA A 119 -1.45 -10.69 6.07
N ILE A 120 -1.07 -10.95 4.82
CA ILE A 120 -0.59 -12.27 4.37
C ILE A 120 0.93 -12.37 4.41
N ILE A 121 1.62 -11.44 3.76
CA ILE A 121 3.05 -11.56 3.47
C ILE A 121 3.93 -11.54 4.73
N PRO A 122 3.77 -10.59 5.68
CA PRO A 122 4.57 -10.62 6.90
C PRO A 122 4.36 -11.90 7.73
N ALA A 123 3.10 -12.37 7.83
CA ALA A 123 2.78 -13.59 8.56
C ALA A 123 3.46 -14.83 7.94
N LEU A 124 3.43 -14.95 6.62
CA LEU A 124 4.15 -16.01 5.89
C LEU A 124 5.66 -15.87 6.07
N GLY A 125 6.21 -14.67 5.99
CA GLY A 125 7.62 -14.41 6.21
C GLY A 125 8.09 -14.87 7.60
N VAL A 126 7.31 -14.58 8.64
CA VAL A 126 7.61 -15.05 10.02
C VAL A 126 7.55 -16.57 10.10
N THR A 127 6.49 -17.20 9.58
CA THR A 127 6.30 -18.66 9.64
C THR A 127 7.45 -19.39 8.96
N ILE A 128 7.80 -18.99 7.73
CA ILE A 128 8.88 -19.61 6.97
C ILE A 128 10.23 -19.37 7.62
N ALA A 129 10.47 -18.18 8.17
CA ALA A 129 11.71 -17.88 8.87
C ALA A 129 11.96 -18.85 10.04
N LEU A 130 10.91 -19.15 10.81
CA LEU A 130 10.99 -20.09 11.93
C LEU A 130 11.26 -21.52 11.48
N GLU A 131 10.72 -21.93 10.32
CA GLU A 131 10.95 -23.27 9.76
C GLU A 131 12.36 -23.47 9.23
N VAL A 132 12.95 -22.43 8.61
CA VAL A 132 14.24 -22.55 7.91
C VAL A 132 15.43 -21.95 8.68
N GLY A 133 15.17 -21.36 9.85
CA GLY A 133 16.20 -20.79 10.72
C GLY A 133 16.64 -19.36 10.35
N TYR A 134 15.88 -18.64 9.54
CA TYR A 134 16.08 -17.22 9.30
C TYR A 134 15.55 -16.38 10.47
N ASN A 135 16.01 -15.13 10.54
CA ASN A 135 15.42 -14.16 11.46
C ASN A 135 14.00 -13.79 10.98
N PRO A 136 12.95 -13.97 11.82
CA PRO A 136 11.56 -13.71 11.42
C PRO A 136 11.30 -12.27 11.00
N VAL A 137 11.92 -11.31 11.68
CA VAL A 137 11.79 -9.88 11.36
C VAL A 137 12.41 -9.59 9.99
N MET A 138 13.55 -10.20 9.68
CA MET A 138 14.20 -10.02 8.38
C MET A 138 13.31 -10.49 7.23
N LEU A 139 12.80 -11.72 7.29
CA LEU A 139 11.97 -12.23 6.18
C LEU A 139 10.63 -11.50 6.06
N ALA A 140 10.01 -11.13 7.17
CA ALA A 140 8.80 -10.31 7.16
C ALA A 140 9.06 -8.96 6.48
N LEU A 141 10.16 -8.27 6.82
CA LEU A 141 10.53 -6.99 6.23
C LEU A 141 10.92 -7.11 4.74
N ILE A 142 11.60 -8.19 4.33
CA ILE A 142 11.91 -8.42 2.92
C ILE A 142 10.63 -8.67 2.11
N GLY A 143 9.69 -9.42 2.64
CA GLY A 143 8.37 -9.60 2.05
C GLY A 143 7.60 -8.28 1.93
N GLU A 144 7.66 -7.44 2.96
CA GLU A 144 7.09 -6.10 2.98
C GLU A 144 7.74 -5.20 1.91
N CYS A 145 9.05 -5.29 1.70
CA CYS A 145 9.73 -4.56 0.62
C CYS A 145 9.18 -4.95 -0.76
N GLY A 146 8.96 -6.24 -1.00
CA GLY A 146 8.32 -6.73 -2.23
C GLY A 146 6.91 -6.17 -2.41
N LEU A 147 6.11 -6.22 -1.35
CA LEU A 147 4.76 -5.66 -1.31
C LEU A 147 4.77 -4.16 -1.64
N MET A 148 5.68 -3.39 -1.05
CA MET A 148 5.81 -1.95 -1.30
C MET A 148 6.17 -1.63 -2.74
N ALA A 149 6.93 -2.47 -3.42
CA ALA A 149 7.17 -2.34 -4.86
C ALA A 149 5.92 -2.74 -5.67
N GLY A 150 5.33 -3.90 -5.37
CA GLY A 150 4.20 -4.46 -6.12
C GLY A 150 2.96 -3.56 -6.13
N ARG A 151 2.66 -2.87 -5.04
CA ARG A 151 1.51 -1.95 -4.97
C ARG A 151 1.58 -0.78 -5.95
N MET A 152 2.73 -0.55 -6.59
CA MET A 152 2.90 0.49 -7.62
C MET A 152 2.62 -0.02 -9.04
N THR A 153 2.16 -1.27 -9.22
CA THR A 153 1.71 -1.71 -10.55
C THR A 153 0.44 -0.96 -10.97
N PRO A 154 0.23 -0.73 -12.28
CA PRO A 154 -0.85 0.14 -12.77
C PRO A 154 -2.28 -0.31 -12.44
N ILE A 155 -2.46 -1.55 -11.99
CA ILE A 155 -3.78 -2.13 -11.70
C ILE A 155 -4.19 -2.04 -10.23
N THR A 156 -3.36 -1.43 -9.38
CA THR A 156 -3.62 -1.31 -7.94
C THR A 156 -4.39 -0.03 -7.60
N PRO A 157 -5.11 0.00 -6.46
CA PRO A 157 -5.78 1.21 -5.98
C PRO A 157 -4.82 2.39 -5.79
N GLU A 158 -3.63 2.13 -5.27
CA GLU A 158 -2.61 3.16 -5.02
C GLU A 158 -2.15 3.81 -6.33
N ALA A 159 -1.91 2.99 -7.37
CA ALA A 159 -1.55 3.49 -8.69
C ALA A 159 -2.69 4.32 -9.32
N ALA A 160 -3.95 3.92 -9.14
CA ALA A 160 -5.09 4.68 -9.62
C ALA A 160 -5.16 6.08 -8.97
N ILE A 161 -4.88 6.18 -7.67
CA ILE A 161 -4.83 7.48 -6.95
C ILE A 161 -3.71 8.36 -7.52
N ILE A 162 -2.51 7.79 -7.67
CA ILE A 162 -1.34 8.54 -8.18
C ILE A 162 -1.59 9.01 -9.62
N THR A 163 -2.13 8.15 -10.48
CA THR A 163 -2.44 8.48 -11.87
C THR A 163 -3.46 9.62 -11.95
N ALA A 164 -4.52 9.58 -11.13
CA ALA A 164 -5.52 10.64 -11.09
C ALA A 164 -4.91 11.97 -10.64
N ALA A 165 -4.12 11.97 -9.57
CA ALA A 165 -3.46 13.17 -9.06
C ALA A 165 -2.44 13.75 -10.06
N ALA A 166 -1.71 12.89 -10.77
CA ALA A 166 -0.79 13.31 -11.83
C ALA A 166 -1.53 13.97 -12.98
N ALA A 167 -2.65 13.39 -13.42
CA ALA A 167 -3.49 13.95 -14.48
C ALA A 167 -4.07 15.32 -14.10
N GLU A 168 -4.57 15.48 -12.88
CA GLU A 168 -5.06 16.77 -12.35
C GLU A 168 -3.96 17.84 -12.30
N SER A 169 -2.71 17.41 -12.09
CA SER A 169 -1.54 18.29 -12.08
C SER A 169 -0.94 18.55 -13.47
N GLY A 170 -1.54 18.04 -14.54
CA GLY A 170 -1.04 18.18 -15.90
C GLY A 170 0.22 17.37 -16.19
N LEU A 171 0.56 16.41 -15.33
CA LEU A 171 1.69 15.49 -15.54
C LEU A 171 1.25 14.34 -16.45
N GLY A 172 2.19 13.84 -17.25
CA GLY A 172 1.98 12.64 -18.06
C GLY A 172 1.94 11.37 -17.21
N ASP A 173 2.04 10.20 -17.85
CA ASP A 173 2.09 8.92 -17.15
C ASP A 173 3.39 8.79 -16.33
N VAL A 174 3.27 8.95 -15.02
CA VAL A 174 4.38 8.87 -14.05
C VAL A 174 4.56 7.45 -13.48
N MET A 175 3.60 6.55 -13.70
CA MET A 175 3.58 5.24 -13.06
C MET A 175 4.77 4.34 -13.39
N PRO A 176 5.25 4.25 -14.66
CA PRO A 176 6.42 3.44 -14.98
C PRO A 176 7.66 3.88 -14.21
N THR A 177 7.88 5.19 -14.11
CA THR A 177 9.03 5.75 -13.36
C THR A 177 8.92 5.44 -11.88
N ILE A 178 7.74 5.63 -11.28
CA ILE A 178 7.50 5.34 -9.86
C ILE A 178 7.70 3.85 -9.57
N LEU A 179 7.16 2.96 -10.42
CA LEU A 179 7.31 1.52 -10.25
C LEU A 179 8.79 1.10 -10.28
N VAL A 180 9.55 1.61 -11.24
CA VAL A 180 10.99 1.28 -11.37
C VAL A 180 11.76 1.82 -10.17
N CYS A 181 11.59 3.10 -9.82
CA CYS A 181 12.28 3.71 -8.68
C CYS A 181 11.94 3.00 -7.36
N GLN A 182 10.66 2.73 -7.11
CA GLN A 182 10.21 2.04 -5.90
C GLN A 182 10.78 0.63 -5.83
N THR A 183 10.79 -0.11 -6.94
CA THR A 183 11.34 -1.46 -7.01
C THR A 183 12.84 -1.45 -6.72
N LEU A 184 13.60 -0.54 -7.32
CA LEU A 184 15.05 -0.42 -7.06
C LEU A 184 15.34 -0.10 -5.60
N VAL A 185 14.62 0.86 -5.01
CA VAL A 185 14.80 1.25 -3.61
C VAL A 185 14.50 0.07 -2.68
N THR A 186 13.41 -0.65 -2.92
CA THR A 186 13.02 -1.78 -2.06
C THR A 186 13.94 -2.99 -2.23
N ILE A 187 14.52 -3.23 -3.42
CA ILE A 187 15.57 -4.24 -3.62
C ILE A 187 16.81 -3.87 -2.82
N VAL A 188 17.30 -2.63 -2.94
CA VAL A 188 18.46 -2.17 -2.16
C VAL A 188 18.20 -2.33 -0.67
N PHE A 189 17.02 -1.94 -0.20
CA PHE A 189 16.65 -2.06 1.21
C PHE A 189 16.59 -3.53 1.65
N SER A 190 16.05 -4.42 0.84
CA SER A 190 16.02 -5.87 1.10
C SER A 190 17.43 -6.46 1.22
N VAL A 191 18.36 -6.04 0.34
CA VAL A 191 19.77 -6.45 0.41
C VAL A 191 20.41 -5.96 1.70
N VAL A 192 20.19 -4.70 2.07
CA VAL A 192 20.71 -4.13 3.33
C VAL A 192 20.17 -4.91 4.53
N LEU A 193 18.86 -5.20 4.58
CA LEU A 193 18.26 -6.02 5.64
C LEU A 193 18.90 -7.41 5.72
N PHE A 194 19.09 -8.06 4.58
CA PHE A 194 19.72 -9.38 4.52
C PHE A 194 21.12 -9.37 5.14
N PHE A 195 21.93 -8.33 4.90
CA PHE A 195 23.26 -8.20 5.50
C PHE A 195 23.21 -7.81 6.98
N ILE A 196 22.34 -6.86 7.38
CA ILE A 196 22.18 -6.44 8.79
C ILE A 196 21.82 -7.65 9.67
N PHE A 197 20.86 -8.45 9.24
CA PHE A 197 20.41 -9.63 9.98
C PHE A 197 21.27 -10.87 9.74
N LYS A 198 22.40 -10.72 9.01
CA LYS A 198 23.37 -11.81 8.71
C LYS A 198 22.70 -13.02 8.04
N GLY A 199 21.74 -12.78 7.14
CA GLY A 199 21.01 -13.84 6.43
C GLY A 199 21.92 -14.83 5.69
N TYR A 200 23.12 -14.39 5.28
CA TYR A 200 24.13 -15.24 4.64
C TYR A 200 24.73 -16.33 5.55
N ARG A 201 24.46 -16.30 6.87
CA ARG A 201 24.97 -17.28 7.82
C ARG A 201 24.01 -18.46 8.05
N VAL A 202 22.79 -18.35 7.56
CA VAL A 202 21.79 -19.41 7.70
C VAL A 202 22.16 -20.56 6.77
N LYS A 203 22.32 -21.76 7.34
CA LYS A 203 22.56 -23.00 6.61
C LYS A 203 21.25 -23.76 6.48
N ALA A 204 21.10 -24.54 5.40
CA ALA A 204 19.99 -25.45 5.28
C ALA A 204 19.95 -26.40 6.50
N PRO A 205 18.78 -26.66 7.09
CA PRO A 205 18.64 -27.75 8.06
C PRO A 205 19.04 -29.07 7.36
N GLU A 206 19.83 -29.90 8.06
CA GLU A 206 20.28 -31.23 7.60
C GLU A 206 19.07 -32.18 7.48
#